data_ee2981f11daceef9709321d24698a8cf
#
_entry.id   ee2981f11daceef9709321d24698a8cf
#
_cell.length_a   1.000
_cell.length_b   1.000
_cell.length_c   1.000
_cell.angle_alpha   90.00
_cell.angle_beta   90.00
_cell.angle_gamma   90.00
#
_symmetry.space_group_name_H-M   'P 1'
#
loop_
_entity.id
_entity.type
_entity.pdbx_description
1 polymer ?
#
loop_
_entity_poly.entity_id
_entity_poly.type
_entity_poly.pdbx_seq_one_letter_code
_entity_poly.pdbx_strand_id
1 'polypeptide(L)'
;MLLLLYNRAILEKKVIFMSFKENSYQQISFTDSFSGLTAREQKALEKSWAKVFADEIFPAIDEKRFCVLYSNKASRPNTPVNVIVGALIIKELFDYSDDEMVENLMLDFRLQYALHTTSFEEQPLSDKTLSRFRRRCYDYETLHNKDLYHDCVNDLSASIAKLMRISGKIRRMDSMMIESNIRKLSRMELIYTCISKLAVSMNKANASALPEDLKHYTDPNDFNRVIYHQRSTDAEERLKQLLADADKLLTLCESEYQDSTEYDLFVRCLSEQTVVENGTRRLRTKEDGGMNSSMMQNPSDPEATFRSKAGKEHRGYTANLEESVGKNGSVVTDYQYDQNNHSDSQFLQEHLEQMEKQEERTVIITDGAYSGTENTQLASEKNVELITTSLTGKFAPDILADFEFNEEGTKVLRCPAGYAPKSCSYMKQSRQCAVSFLHEQCANCPYQDQCKPKIFKRVAKIVTSKAAHERAKIQRDMSSEEYKNYARLRNGVETVPSNIRRNYHLEKMPRGKQRGKFFFGSKIAALNFRKLFNYVKGLGNYAQNPVLA
;
A
#
# COMPACT_ATOMS: atom_id res chain seq x y z
N MET A 1 -21.54 -1.39 -12.78
CA MET A 1 -22.42 -0.32 -12.22
C MET A 1 -23.66 -0.87 -11.52
N LEU A 2 -24.43 -1.79 -12.10
CA LEU A 2 -25.60 -2.42 -11.46
C LEU A 2 -25.23 -3.29 -10.24
N LEU A 3 -24.14 -4.05 -10.27
CA LEU A 3 -23.65 -4.87 -9.14
C LEU A 3 -23.22 -4.02 -7.95
N LEU A 4 -22.59 -2.86 -8.19
CA LEU A 4 -22.23 -1.87 -7.15
C LEU A 4 -23.49 -1.27 -6.51
N LEU A 5 -24.53 -0.99 -7.28
CA LEU A 5 -25.81 -0.47 -6.79
C LEU A 5 -26.59 -1.54 -6.00
N TYR A 6 -26.55 -2.81 -6.43
CA TYR A 6 -27.19 -3.94 -5.74
C TYR A 6 -26.49 -4.26 -4.42
N ASN A 7 -25.15 -4.32 -4.41
CA ASN A 7 -24.37 -4.48 -3.18
C ASN A 7 -24.56 -3.30 -2.22
N ARG A 8 -24.67 -2.08 -2.73
CA ARG A 8 -24.97 -0.89 -1.94
C ARG A 8 -26.36 -0.98 -1.29
N ALA A 9 -27.37 -1.43 -2.01
CA ALA A 9 -28.74 -1.61 -1.49
C ALA A 9 -28.84 -2.74 -0.43
N ILE A 10 -28.03 -3.80 -0.53
CA ILE A 10 -27.95 -4.86 0.49
C ILE A 10 -27.22 -4.38 1.74
N LEU A 11 -26.14 -3.61 1.59
CA LEU A 11 -25.37 -3.06 2.71
C LEU A 11 -26.18 -2.01 3.49
N GLU A 12 -26.96 -1.17 2.81
CA GLU A 12 -27.84 -0.18 3.45
C GLU A 12 -28.98 -0.82 4.26
N LYS A 13 -29.38 -2.07 3.94
CA LYS A 13 -30.38 -2.84 4.68
C LYS A 13 -29.85 -3.60 5.89
N LYS A 14 -28.52 -3.63 6.12
CA LYS A 14 -27.97 -4.24 7.34
C LYS A 14 -28.37 -3.41 8.55
N VAL A 15 -29.29 -3.96 9.35
CA VAL A 15 -29.75 -3.33 10.59
C VAL A 15 -28.59 -3.26 11.58
N ILE A 16 -28.18 -2.04 11.91
CA ILE A 16 -27.19 -1.79 12.95
C ILE A 16 -27.90 -1.89 14.31
N PHE A 17 -27.55 -2.91 15.09
CA PHE A 17 -28.25 -3.26 16.36
C PHE A 17 -27.64 -2.60 17.60
N MET A 18 -26.59 -1.77 17.46
CA MET A 18 -25.91 -1.14 18.60
C MET A 18 -25.86 0.37 18.42
N SER A 19 -26.20 1.10 19.49
CA SER A 19 -26.09 2.56 19.51
C SER A 19 -24.67 2.99 19.90
N PHE A 20 -24.20 4.09 19.31
CA PHE A 20 -22.95 4.71 19.71
C PHE A 20 -23.11 5.34 21.09
N LYS A 21 -22.18 5.02 21.98
CA LYS A 21 -22.00 5.68 23.27
C LYS A 21 -20.51 5.92 23.46
N GLU A 22 -20.16 7.18 23.65
CA GLU A 22 -18.79 7.58 23.96
C GLU A 22 -18.34 6.97 25.30
N ASN A 23 -17.07 6.59 25.40
CA ASN A 23 -16.53 5.99 26.60
C ASN A 23 -16.44 7.01 27.74
N SER A 24 -17.28 6.89 28.73
CA SER A 24 -17.31 7.74 29.92
C SER A 24 -16.37 7.26 31.04
N TYR A 25 -15.77 6.08 30.91
CA TYR A 25 -14.90 5.46 31.93
C TYR A 25 -13.43 5.87 31.80
N GLN A 26 -13.17 7.10 31.39
CA GLN A 26 -11.79 7.60 31.32
C GLN A 26 -11.26 8.11 32.68
N GLN A 27 -12.11 8.19 33.70
CA GLN A 27 -11.72 8.61 35.05
C GLN A 27 -11.56 7.39 35.96
N ILE A 28 -10.48 7.41 36.76
CA ILE A 28 -10.23 6.39 37.79
C ILE A 28 -11.39 6.42 38.81
N SER A 29 -12.08 5.30 38.95
CA SER A 29 -13.14 5.12 39.96
C SER A 29 -12.53 4.75 41.33
N PHE A 30 -13.26 5.04 42.41
CA PHE A 30 -12.87 4.57 43.76
C PHE A 30 -12.87 3.05 43.88
N THR A 31 -13.54 2.33 43.00
CA THR A 31 -13.56 0.87 42.92
C THR A 31 -12.53 0.30 41.93
N ASP A 32 -11.60 1.14 41.47
CA ASP A 32 -10.61 0.73 40.49
C ASP A 32 -9.63 -0.28 41.11
N SER A 33 -9.42 -1.41 40.44
CA SER A 33 -8.47 -2.45 40.86
C SER A 33 -7.04 -1.95 40.93
N PHE A 34 -6.70 -0.81 40.28
CA PHE A 34 -5.40 -0.15 40.43
C PHE A 34 -5.12 0.25 41.89
N SER A 35 -6.14 0.66 42.64
CA SER A 35 -5.99 1.06 44.05
C SER A 35 -5.59 -0.11 44.97
N GLY A 36 -5.81 -1.34 44.54
CA GLY A 36 -5.43 -2.57 45.24
C GLY A 36 -3.97 -2.99 45.04
N LEU A 37 -3.24 -2.35 44.12
CA LEU A 37 -1.84 -2.68 43.85
C LEU A 37 -0.90 -2.18 44.97
N THR A 38 0.10 -3.01 45.31
CA THR A 38 1.16 -2.60 46.21
C THR A 38 2.03 -1.50 45.58
N ALA A 39 2.72 -0.68 46.39
CA ALA A 39 3.64 0.35 45.91
C ALA A 39 4.72 -0.18 44.94
N ARG A 40 5.14 -1.43 45.08
CA ARG A 40 6.10 -2.09 44.19
C ARG A 40 5.50 -2.39 42.84
N GLU A 41 4.26 -2.85 42.78
CA GLU A 41 3.52 -3.14 41.55
C GLU A 41 3.18 -1.86 40.81
N GLN A 42 2.73 -0.81 41.52
CA GLN A 42 2.48 0.51 40.93
C GLN A 42 3.75 1.05 40.27
N LYS A 43 4.88 1.01 40.95
CA LYS A 43 6.18 1.44 40.41
C LYS A 43 6.63 0.62 39.20
N ALA A 44 6.32 -0.67 39.15
CA ALA A 44 6.61 -1.52 38.02
C ALA A 44 5.72 -1.15 36.81
N LEU A 45 4.43 -0.88 37.04
CA LEU A 45 3.48 -0.45 36.04
C LEU A 45 3.85 0.92 35.43
N GLU A 46 4.21 1.90 36.25
CA GLU A 46 4.69 3.21 35.82
C GLU A 46 5.92 3.16 34.89
N LYS A 47 6.77 2.15 35.08
CA LYS A 47 7.93 1.93 34.21
C LYS A 47 7.61 1.12 32.95
N SER A 48 6.42 0.54 32.87
CA SER A 48 6.03 -0.32 31.76
C SER A 48 5.59 0.48 30.53
N TRP A 49 5.43 -0.23 29.40
CA TRP A 49 4.84 0.30 28.18
C TRP A 49 3.38 0.75 28.38
N ALA A 50 2.66 0.08 29.30
CA ALA A 50 1.25 0.33 29.56
C ALA A 50 0.98 1.75 30.05
N LYS A 51 1.88 2.33 30.86
CA LYS A 51 1.78 3.74 31.33
C LYS A 51 1.83 4.72 30.15
N VAL A 52 2.81 4.55 29.25
CA VAL A 52 2.93 5.44 28.08
C VAL A 52 1.74 5.29 27.14
N PHE A 53 1.23 4.07 26.98
CA PHE A 53 0.05 3.81 26.14
C PHE A 53 -1.20 4.45 26.75
N ALA A 54 -1.44 4.25 28.05
CA ALA A 54 -2.59 4.81 28.77
C ALA A 54 -2.62 6.35 28.76
N ASP A 55 -1.45 6.97 28.91
CA ASP A 55 -1.39 8.43 29.04
C ASP A 55 -1.39 9.15 27.69
N GLU A 56 -0.74 8.58 26.67
CA GLU A 56 -0.44 9.31 25.43
C GLU A 56 -1.22 8.78 24.22
N ILE A 57 -1.48 7.46 24.15
CA ILE A 57 -2.11 6.86 22.98
C ILE A 57 -3.61 6.69 23.18
N PHE A 58 -4.03 6.10 24.29
CA PHE A 58 -5.43 5.79 24.51
C PHE A 58 -6.33 7.06 24.49
N PRO A 59 -5.96 8.18 25.13
CA PRO A 59 -6.75 9.42 25.06
C PRO A 59 -6.75 10.09 23.68
N ALA A 60 -5.75 9.81 22.85
CA ALA A 60 -5.63 10.36 21.50
C ALA A 60 -6.49 9.62 20.46
N ILE A 61 -7.11 8.49 20.81
CA ILE A 61 -8.02 7.77 19.93
C ILE A 61 -9.37 8.50 19.85
N ASP A 62 -9.63 9.16 18.72
CA ASP A 62 -10.91 9.83 18.46
C ASP A 62 -12.01 8.79 18.14
N GLU A 63 -12.75 8.38 19.16
CA GLU A 63 -13.85 7.42 18.98
C GLU A 63 -15.09 8.03 18.31
N LYS A 64 -15.27 9.38 18.34
CA LYS A 64 -16.40 10.06 17.69
C LYS A 64 -16.39 9.89 16.19
N ARG A 65 -15.22 9.75 15.58
CA ARG A 65 -15.03 9.45 14.15
C ARG A 65 -15.82 8.20 13.73
N PHE A 66 -15.92 7.22 14.62
CA PHE A 66 -16.56 5.94 14.36
C PHE A 66 -18.06 5.91 14.69
N CYS A 67 -18.65 7.03 15.16
CA CYS A 67 -20.07 7.08 15.50
C CYS A 67 -20.97 6.68 14.31
N VAL A 68 -20.54 6.97 13.09
CA VAL A 68 -21.23 6.62 11.83
C VAL A 68 -21.36 5.11 11.58
N LEU A 69 -20.58 4.28 12.29
CA LEU A 69 -20.65 2.82 12.22
C LEU A 69 -21.74 2.22 13.10
N TYR A 70 -22.47 3.03 13.84
CA TYR A 70 -23.44 2.62 14.85
C TYR A 70 -24.81 3.27 14.60
N SER A 71 -25.85 2.70 15.20
CA SER A 71 -27.22 3.19 15.06
C SER A 71 -27.48 4.45 15.89
N ASN A 72 -28.25 5.37 15.35
CA ASN A 72 -28.80 6.51 16.11
C ASN A 72 -30.04 6.14 16.95
N LYS A 73 -30.56 4.91 16.80
CA LYS A 73 -31.72 4.44 17.56
C LYS A 73 -31.28 3.88 18.91
N ALA A 74 -32.06 4.11 19.95
CA ALA A 74 -31.81 3.53 21.27
C ALA A 74 -31.75 1.99 21.18
N SER A 75 -30.61 1.43 21.52
CA SER A 75 -30.34 -0.01 21.50
C SER A 75 -29.18 -0.32 22.47
N ARG A 76 -28.76 -1.58 22.55
CA ARG A 76 -27.59 -1.96 23.37
C ARG A 76 -26.39 -1.08 23.01
N PRO A 77 -25.70 -0.48 24.01
CA PRO A 77 -24.49 0.31 23.76
C PRO A 77 -23.40 -0.52 23.06
N ASN A 78 -22.58 0.16 22.27
CA ASN A 78 -21.37 -0.45 21.70
C ASN A 78 -20.34 -0.75 22.79
N THR A 79 -19.44 -1.71 22.50
CA THR A 79 -18.15 -1.76 23.19
C THR A 79 -17.40 -0.44 22.92
N PRO A 80 -16.74 0.18 23.92
CA PRO A 80 -16.01 1.44 23.71
C PRO A 80 -15.03 1.33 22.54
N VAL A 81 -15.11 2.27 21.59
CA VAL A 81 -14.34 2.17 20.34
C VAL A 81 -12.86 2.40 20.58
N ASN A 82 -12.52 3.29 21.51
CA ASN A 82 -11.12 3.51 21.90
C ASN A 82 -10.49 2.25 22.51
N VAL A 83 -11.24 1.44 23.26
CA VAL A 83 -10.79 0.12 23.75
C VAL A 83 -10.56 -0.84 22.58
N ILE A 84 -11.46 -0.86 21.58
CA ILE A 84 -11.32 -1.72 20.40
C ILE A 84 -10.07 -1.33 19.59
N VAL A 85 -9.91 -0.04 19.28
CA VAL A 85 -8.77 0.46 18.50
C VAL A 85 -7.47 0.26 19.27
N GLY A 86 -7.44 0.57 20.57
CA GLY A 86 -6.29 0.32 21.44
C GLY A 86 -5.90 -1.16 21.48
N ALA A 87 -6.88 -2.06 21.58
CA ALA A 87 -6.64 -3.51 21.54
C ALA A 87 -6.08 -3.97 20.19
N LEU A 88 -6.55 -3.42 19.07
CA LEU A 88 -6.03 -3.70 17.73
C LEU A 88 -4.56 -3.28 17.58
N ILE A 89 -4.14 -2.18 18.20
CA ILE A 89 -2.74 -1.74 18.21
C ILE A 89 -1.90 -2.64 19.10
N ILE A 90 -2.38 -2.93 20.31
CA ILE A 90 -1.64 -3.76 21.29
C ILE A 90 -1.46 -5.18 20.79
N LYS A 91 -2.47 -5.78 20.15
CA LYS A 91 -2.32 -7.12 19.59
C LYS A 91 -1.20 -7.22 18.56
N GLU A 92 -1.02 -6.20 17.70
CA GLU A 92 0.09 -6.17 16.75
C GLU A 92 1.45 -5.90 17.44
N LEU A 93 1.44 -5.16 18.54
CA LEU A 93 2.65 -4.90 19.34
C LEU A 93 3.25 -6.16 19.94
N PHE A 94 2.41 -7.15 20.28
CA PHE A 94 2.78 -8.41 20.93
C PHE A 94 2.53 -9.65 20.08
N ASP A 95 2.12 -9.49 18.82
CA ASP A 95 1.77 -10.60 17.90
C ASP A 95 0.67 -11.53 18.43
N TYR A 96 -0.33 -10.97 19.11
CA TYR A 96 -1.48 -11.74 19.58
C TYR A 96 -2.47 -12.01 18.45
N SER A 97 -3.13 -13.16 18.47
CA SER A 97 -4.39 -13.40 17.76
C SER A 97 -5.54 -12.58 18.39
N ASP A 98 -6.71 -12.58 17.76
CA ASP A 98 -7.88 -11.93 18.35
C ASP A 98 -8.29 -12.61 19.67
N ASP A 99 -8.23 -13.94 19.73
CA ASP A 99 -8.59 -14.71 20.91
C ASP A 99 -7.59 -14.49 22.05
N GLU A 100 -6.28 -14.53 21.76
CA GLU A 100 -5.24 -14.21 22.74
C GLU A 100 -5.33 -12.77 23.26
N MET A 101 -5.72 -11.80 22.41
CA MET A 101 -5.92 -10.42 22.87
C MET A 101 -7.09 -10.33 23.85
N VAL A 102 -8.20 -11.03 23.61
CA VAL A 102 -9.36 -11.08 24.51
C VAL A 102 -8.98 -11.77 25.83
N GLU A 103 -8.33 -12.92 25.77
CA GLU A 103 -7.89 -13.68 26.94
C GLU A 103 -6.89 -12.88 27.80
N ASN A 104 -5.86 -12.29 27.15
CA ASN A 104 -4.86 -11.49 27.87
C ASN A 104 -5.48 -10.21 28.48
N LEU A 105 -6.50 -9.60 27.86
CA LEU A 105 -7.20 -8.47 28.47
C LEU A 105 -7.91 -8.88 29.77
N MET A 106 -8.42 -10.10 29.87
CA MET A 106 -9.05 -10.59 31.10
C MET A 106 -8.02 -10.83 32.23
N LEU A 107 -6.79 -11.23 31.89
CA LEU A 107 -5.82 -11.76 32.85
C LEU A 107 -4.62 -10.84 33.12
N ASP A 108 -4.21 -9.98 32.16
CA ASP A 108 -3.05 -9.08 32.30
C ASP A 108 -3.48 -7.67 32.69
N PHE A 109 -3.17 -7.31 33.92
CA PHE A 109 -3.45 -5.98 34.47
C PHE A 109 -2.84 -4.83 33.67
N ARG A 110 -1.70 -5.04 32.99
CA ARG A 110 -1.06 -4.01 32.15
C ARG A 110 -1.92 -3.67 30.94
N LEU A 111 -2.62 -4.67 30.38
CA LEU A 111 -3.55 -4.44 29.26
C LEU A 111 -4.78 -3.68 29.72
N GLN A 112 -5.36 -4.07 30.88
CA GLN A 112 -6.47 -3.35 31.47
C GLN A 112 -6.12 -1.90 31.79
N TYR A 113 -4.92 -1.67 32.34
CA TYR A 113 -4.43 -0.33 32.63
C TYR A 113 -4.24 0.49 31.34
N ALA A 114 -3.59 -0.08 30.33
CA ALA A 114 -3.35 0.58 29.05
C ALA A 114 -4.62 0.99 28.33
N LEU A 115 -5.71 0.22 28.48
CA LEU A 115 -7.01 0.44 27.84
C LEU A 115 -8.05 1.10 28.76
N HIS A 116 -7.67 1.56 29.96
CA HIS A 116 -8.55 2.18 30.96
C HIS A 116 -9.74 1.32 31.33
N THR A 117 -9.55 0.00 31.44
CA THR A 117 -10.61 -0.96 31.79
C THR A 117 -10.44 -1.60 33.17
N THR A 118 -9.55 -1.07 34.01
CA THR A 118 -9.30 -1.57 35.38
C THR A 118 -10.49 -1.48 36.33
N SER A 119 -11.45 -0.56 36.02
CA SER A 119 -12.69 -0.37 36.77
C SER A 119 -13.90 -1.16 36.22
N PHE A 120 -13.71 -1.93 35.14
CA PHE A 120 -14.80 -2.74 34.58
C PHE A 120 -14.97 -4.03 35.38
N GLU A 121 -16.20 -4.36 35.76
CA GLU A 121 -16.53 -5.62 36.42
C GLU A 121 -16.28 -6.80 35.46
N GLU A 122 -16.65 -6.64 34.18
CA GLU A 122 -16.38 -7.60 33.11
C GLU A 122 -15.67 -6.89 31.96
N GLN A 123 -14.60 -7.50 31.43
CA GLN A 123 -13.84 -6.91 30.34
C GLN A 123 -14.67 -6.79 29.05
N PRO A 124 -14.61 -5.65 28.34
CA PRO A 124 -15.60 -5.29 27.33
C PRO A 124 -15.41 -6.00 25.97
N LEU A 125 -14.31 -6.72 25.76
CA LEU A 125 -14.04 -7.43 24.50
C LEU A 125 -14.54 -8.87 24.56
N SER A 126 -15.14 -9.31 23.46
CA SER A 126 -15.51 -10.71 23.21
C SER A 126 -14.86 -11.20 21.91
N ASP A 127 -14.88 -12.50 21.69
CA ASP A 127 -14.35 -13.21 20.53
C ASP A 127 -14.71 -12.56 19.16
N LYS A 128 -15.90 -11.98 19.07
CA LYS A 128 -16.42 -11.36 17.83
C LYS A 128 -16.31 -9.84 17.79
N THR A 129 -15.87 -9.18 18.86
CA THR A 129 -15.88 -7.72 18.94
C THR A 129 -14.93 -7.11 17.90
N LEU A 130 -13.69 -7.58 17.84
CA LEU A 130 -12.66 -7.08 16.92
C LEU A 130 -13.03 -7.34 15.44
N SER A 131 -13.50 -8.55 15.15
CA SER A 131 -13.89 -8.94 13.78
C SER A 131 -15.12 -8.16 13.28
N ARG A 132 -16.12 -7.91 14.15
CA ARG A 132 -17.30 -7.11 13.81
C ARG A 132 -16.95 -5.64 13.58
N PHE A 133 -16.06 -5.08 14.39
CA PHE A 133 -15.60 -3.71 14.21
C PHE A 133 -14.90 -3.54 12.86
N ARG A 134 -13.92 -4.40 12.54
CA ARG A 134 -13.26 -4.40 11.22
C ARG A 134 -14.26 -4.47 10.09
N ARG A 135 -15.23 -5.39 10.16
CA ARG A 135 -16.26 -5.51 9.13
C ARG A 135 -17.07 -4.23 8.93
N ARG A 136 -17.45 -3.53 10.01
CA ARG A 136 -18.15 -2.25 9.91
C ARG A 136 -17.28 -1.18 9.23
N CYS A 137 -15.99 -1.13 9.54
CA CYS A 137 -15.06 -0.23 8.85
C CYS A 137 -15.00 -0.54 7.35
N TYR A 138 -14.90 -1.82 6.96
CA TYR A 138 -14.90 -2.25 5.56
C TYR A 138 -16.21 -1.92 4.84
N ASP A 139 -17.34 -2.22 5.45
CA ASP A 139 -18.66 -1.93 4.88
C ASP A 139 -18.80 -0.39 4.67
N TYR A 140 -18.34 0.42 5.61
CA TYR A 140 -18.39 1.89 5.52
C TYR A 140 -17.44 2.42 4.42
N GLU A 141 -16.21 1.96 4.37
CA GLU A 141 -15.25 2.35 3.33
C GLU A 141 -15.78 2.02 1.93
N THR A 142 -16.37 0.83 1.75
CA THR A 142 -16.96 0.40 0.48
C THR A 142 -18.14 1.30 0.04
N LEU A 143 -18.98 1.73 0.99
CA LEU A 143 -20.15 2.55 0.73
C LEU A 143 -19.81 4.04 0.49
N HIS A 144 -18.86 4.56 1.26
CA HIS A 144 -18.60 6.00 1.34
C HIS A 144 -17.24 6.40 0.78
N ASN A 145 -16.42 5.44 0.32
CA ASN A 145 -15.04 5.66 -0.15
C ASN A 145 -14.20 6.44 0.89
N LYS A 146 -14.39 6.14 2.18
CA LYS A 146 -13.69 6.78 3.30
C LYS A 146 -13.23 5.76 4.32
N ASP A 147 -11.91 5.66 4.52
CA ASP A 147 -11.28 4.75 5.46
C ASP A 147 -11.08 5.43 6.83
N LEU A 148 -12.06 5.21 7.73
CA LEU A 148 -12.04 5.80 9.07
C LEU A 148 -10.87 5.31 9.93
N TYR A 149 -10.43 4.06 9.70
CA TYR A 149 -9.34 3.48 10.47
C TYR A 149 -7.98 4.04 10.04
N HIS A 150 -7.76 4.20 8.74
CA HIS A 150 -6.59 4.87 8.20
C HIS A 150 -6.45 6.29 8.74
N ASP A 151 -7.54 7.08 8.68
CA ASP A 151 -7.56 8.44 9.24
C ASP A 151 -7.21 8.44 10.74
N CYS A 152 -7.73 7.49 11.52
CA CYS A 152 -7.43 7.36 12.94
C CYS A 152 -5.95 7.03 13.20
N VAL A 153 -5.37 6.12 12.43
CA VAL A 153 -3.95 5.77 12.53
C VAL A 153 -3.04 6.95 12.19
N ASN A 154 -3.40 7.74 11.17
CA ASN A 154 -2.65 8.93 10.76
C ASN A 154 -2.69 10.01 11.84
N ASP A 155 -3.85 10.27 12.47
CA ASP A 155 -3.96 11.22 13.57
C ASP A 155 -3.15 10.80 14.81
N LEU A 156 -3.19 9.50 15.14
CA LEU A 156 -2.33 8.94 16.19
C LEU A 156 -0.85 9.10 15.86
N SER A 157 -0.47 8.88 14.61
CA SER A 157 0.90 9.05 14.13
C SER A 157 1.35 10.52 14.21
N ALA A 158 0.47 11.47 13.86
CA ALA A 158 0.72 12.91 14.00
C ALA A 158 0.89 13.30 15.48
N SER A 159 0.05 12.76 16.37
CA SER A 159 0.17 12.96 17.82
C SER A 159 1.50 12.44 18.36
N ILE A 160 1.93 11.25 17.94
CA ILE A 160 3.23 10.67 18.29
C ILE A 160 4.38 11.53 17.76
N ALA A 161 4.31 12.01 16.50
CA ALA A 161 5.33 12.89 15.93
C ALA A 161 5.47 14.17 16.76
N LYS A 162 4.35 14.77 17.19
CA LYS A 162 4.34 15.95 18.07
C LYS A 162 4.98 15.66 19.43
N LEU A 163 4.64 14.55 20.07
CA LEU A 163 5.26 14.12 21.34
C LEU A 163 6.76 13.91 21.20
N MET A 164 7.23 13.36 20.09
CA MET A 164 8.65 13.18 19.77
C MET A 164 9.32 14.46 19.24
N ARG A 165 8.61 15.57 19.12
CA ARG A 165 9.08 16.86 18.59
C ARG A 165 9.64 16.73 17.17
N ILE A 166 8.94 16.01 16.32
CA ILE A 166 9.24 15.84 14.89
C ILE A 166 8.34 16.80 14.10
N SER A 167 8.93 17.73 13.36
CA SER A 167 8.20 18.84 12.72
C SER A 167 7.41 18.45 11.47
N GLY A 168 7.71 17.31 10.86
CA GLY A 168 7.11 16.92 9.59
C GLY A 168 7.60 17.69 8.35
N LYS A 169 8.58 18.61 8.51
CA LYS A 169 9.16 19.38 7.39
C LYS A 169 10.04 18.54 6.48
N ILE A 170 10.63 17.48 7.03
CA ILE A 170 11.45 16.53 6.27
C ILE A 170 10.78 15.18 6.34
N ARG A 171 10.41 14.67 5.18
CA ARG A 171 9.76 13.38 5.03
C ARG A 171 10.53 12.53 4.04
N ARG A 172 10.39 11.23 4.15
CA ARG A 172 10.95 10.27 3.20
C ARG A 172 9.91 9.23 2.85
N MET A 173 9.94 8.76 1.60
CA MET A 173 9.00 7.75 1.13
C MET A 173 9.75 6.55 0.57
N ASP A 174 9.19 5.37 0.78
CA ASP A 174 9.64 4.13 0.17
C ASP A 174 8.51 3.11 0.10
N SER A 175 8.57 2.23 -0.88
CA SER A 175 7.60 1.17 -1.09
C SER A 175 8.16 -0.20 -0.69
N MET A 176 7.27 -1.08 -0.24
CA MET A 176 7.62 -2.45 0.09
C MET A 176 6.59 -3.45 -0.45
N MET A 177 7.10 -4.58 -0.96
CA MET A 177 6.23 -5.69 -1.38
C MET A 177 5.69 -6.45 -0.18
N ILE A 178 4.40 -6.77 -0.23
CA ILE A 178 3.68 -7.58 0.75
C ILE A 178 3.12 -8.79 0.02
N GLU A 179 3.62 -9.96 0.38
CA GLU A 179 3.13 -11.22 -0.18
C GLU A 179 1.73 -11.52 0.35
N SER A 180 0.82 -11.90 -0.55
CA SER A 180 -0.46 -12.44 -0.14
C SER A 180 -0.29 -13.88 0.38
N ASN A 181 -1.04 -14.24 1.41
CA ASN A 181 -1.05 -15.59 1.96
C ASN A 181 -1.85 -16.55 1.05
N ILE A 182 -1.33 -16.75 -0.16
CA ILE A 182 -1.89 -17.62 -1.20
C ILE A 182 -0.86 -18.66 -1.65
N ARG A 183 -1.36 -19.83 -2.02
CA ARG A 183 -0.55 -20.81 -2.72
C ARG A 183 -0.26 -20.31 -4.14
N LYS A 184 0.98 -20.44 -4.59
CA LYS A 184 1.35 -20.20 -5.99
C LYS A 184 0.77 -21.33 -6.84
N LEU A 185 -0.04 -20.97 -7.81
CA LEU A 185 -0.69 -21.91 -8.73
C LEU A 185 -0.10 -21.77 -10.12
N SER A 186 0.11 -22.89 -10.80
CA SER A 186 0.27 -22.94 -12.25
C SER A 186 -1.06 -22.57 -12.93
N ARG A 187 -1.04 -22.27 -14.21
CA ARG A 187 -2.26 -21.92 -14.95
C ARG A 187 -3.30 -23.04 -14.94
N MET A 188 -2.84 -24.29 -15.05
CA MET A 188 -3.72 -25.46 -14.96
C MET A 188 -4.33 -25.59 -13.56
N GLU A 189 -3.53 -25.45 -12.50
CA GLU A 189 -4.01 -25.47 -11.11
C GLU A 189 -5.00 -24.34 -10.83
N LEU A 190 -4.78 -23.16 -11.42
CA LEU A 190 -5.67 -22.02 -11.27
C LEU A 190 -7.05 -22.30 -11.89
N ILE A 191 -7.08 -22.79 -13.14
CA ILE A 191 -8.32 -23.14 -13.83
C ILE A 191 -9.05 -24.25 -13.08
N TYR A 192 -8.34 -25.32 -12.69
CA TYR A 192 -8.91 -26.39 -11.88
C TYR A 192 -9.53 -25.86 -10.58
N THR A 193 -8.82 -24.98 -9.87
CA THR A 193 -9.29 -24.44 -8.59
C THR A 193 -10.57 -23.60 -8.76
N CYS A 194 -10.68 -22.86 -9.87
CA CYS A 194 -11.90 -22.09 -10.17
C CYS A 194 -13.08 -23.02 -10.51
N ILE A 195 -12.85 -24.06 -11.32
CA ILE A 195 -13.87 -25.08 -11.63
C ILE A 195 -14.35 -25.76 -10.34
N SER A 196 -13.41 -26.24 -9.51
CA SER A 196 -13.74 -26.94 -8.25
C SER A 196 -14.53 -26.05 -7.29
N LYS A 197 -14.17 -24.79 -7.12
CA LYS A 197 -14.92 -23.84 -6.26
C LYS A 197 -16.36 -23.66 -6.75
N LEU A 198 -16.55 -23.47 -8.05
CA LEU A 198 -17.88 -23.32 -8.63
C LEU A 198 -18.69 -24.62 -8.51
N ALA A 199 -18.08 -25.76 -8.84
CA ALA A 199 -18.72 -27.08 -8.72
C ALA A 199 -19.17 -27.38 -7.27
N VAL A 200 -18.33 -27.07 -6.28
CA VAL A 200 -18.67 -27.19 -4.85
C VAL A 200 -19.82 -26.27 -4.47
N SER A 201 -19.83 -25.03 -4.95
CA SER A 201 -20.93 -24.07 -4.70
C SER A 201 -22.25 -24.56 -5.30
N MET A 202 -22.22 -25.01 -6.57
CA MET A 202 -23.40 -25.57 -7.23
C MET A 202 -23.93 -26.80 -6.51
N ASN A 203 -23.05 -27.75 -6.16
CA ASN A 203 -23.44 -28.99 -5.46
C ASN A 203 -24.04 -28.72 -4.07
N LYS A 204 -23.58 -27.67 -3.38
CA LYS A 204 -24.19 -27.23 -2.11
C LYS A 204 -25.58 -26.62 -2.28
N ALA A 205 -25.79 -25.87 -3.37
CA ALA A 205 -27.08 -25.27 -3.67
C ALA A 205 -28.08 -26.32 -4.15
N ASN A 206 -27.67 -27.20 -5.03
CA ASN A 206 -28.49 -28.31 -5.56
C ASN A 206 -27.59 -29.47 -6.01
N ALA A 207 -27.62 -30.59 -5.30
CA ALA A 207 -26.80 -31.77 -5.60
C ALA A 207 -27.10 -32.40 -6.99
N SER A 208 -28.27 -32.14 -7.57
CA SER A 208 -28.67 -32.63 -8.90
C SER A 208 -28.28 -31.70 -10.03
N ALA A 209 -27.79 -30.49 -9.75
CA ALA A 209 -27.41 -29.51 -10.77
C ALA A 209 -26.08 -29.86 -11.46
N LEU A 210 -25.23 -30.63 -10.80
CA LEU A 210 -23.93 -31.02 -11.33
C LEU A 210 -23.98 -32.40 -12.00
N PRO A 211 -23.65 -32.52 -13.30
CA PRO A 211 -23.54 -33.80 -14.01
C PRO A 211 -22.55 -34.77 -13.33
N GLU A 212 -22.76 -36.06 -13.45
CA GLU A 212 -21.99 -37.11 -12.79
C GLU A 212 -20.49 -37.03 -13.11
N ASP A 213 -20.14 -36.70 -14.34
CA ASP A 213 -18.77 -36.56 -14.83
C ASP A 213 -18.04 -35.31 -14.28
N LEU A 214 -18.77 -34.33 -13.77
CA LEU A 214 -18.19 -33.15 -13.12
C LEU A 214 -18.19 -33.25 -11.59
N LYS A 215 -18.83 -34.23 -10.98
CA LYS A 215 -18.90 -34.38 -9.52
C LYS A 215 -17.55 -34.63 -8.86
N HIS A 216 -16.58 -35.19 -9.59
CA HIS A 216 -15.24 -35.42 -9.05
C HIS A 216 -14.57 -34.12 -8.58
N TYR A 217 -14.89 -32.92 -9.17
CA TYR A 217 -14.38 -31.64 -8.74
C TYR A 217 -14.83 -31.24 -7.33
N THR A 218 -15.83 -31.92 -6.75
CA THR A 218 -16.29 -31.69 -5.38
C THR A 218 -15.52 -32.53 -4.33
N ASP A 219 -14.73 -33.52 -4.77
CA ASP A 219 -13.88 -34.34 -3.90
C ASP A 219 -12.61 -33.56 -3.52
N PRO A 220 -12.33 -33.31 -2.22
CA PRO A 220 -11.13 -32.62 -1.78
C PRO A 220 -9.81 -33.29 -2.22
N ASN A 221 -9.81 -34.59 -2.50
CA ASN A 221 -8.63 -35.34 -2.90
C ASN A 221 -8.40 -35.33 -4.42
N ASP A 222 -9.40 -34.92 -5.21
CA ASP A 222 -9.33 -34.96 -6.67
C ASP A 222 -8.24 -34.05 -7.24
N PHE A 223 -8.02 -32.87 -6.64
CA PHE A 223 -6.95 -31.95 -7.04
C PHE A 223 -5.59 -32.65 -7.12
N ASN A 224 -5.21 -33.39 -6.08
CA ASN A 224 -3.93 -34.09 -6.05
C ASN A 224 -3.88 -35.22 -7.09
N ARG A 225 -4.98 -35.94 -7.26
CA ARG A 225 -5.12 -37.04 -8.23
C ARG A 225 -4.97 -36.53 -9.66
N VAL A 226 -5.65 -35.45 -10.02
CA VAL A 226 -5.64 -34.88 -11.39
C VAL A 226 -4.34 -34.12 -11.69
N ILE A 227 -3.81 -33.36 -10.73
CA ILE A 227 -2.67 -32.47 -10.99
C ILE A 227 -1.31 -33.16 -10.76
N TYR A 228 -1.16 -33.97 -9.70
CA TYR A 228 0.16 -34.46 -9.27
C TYR A 228 0.41 -35.95 -9.48
N HIS A 229 -0.62 -36.79 -9.42
CA HIS A 229 -0.42 -38.24 -9.45
C HIS A 229 -0.39 -38.87 -10.86
N GLN A 230 -0.38 -38.07 -11.92
CA GLN A 230 -0.29 -38.54 -13.29
C GLN A 230 1.06 -38.22 -13.94
N ARG A 231 1.46 -38.98 -14.95
CA ARG A 231 2.73 -38.77 -15.66
C ARG A 231 2.73 -37.45 -16.43
N SER A 232 3.90 -36.85 -16.60
CA SER A 232 4.06 -35.56 -17.32
C SER A 232 3.66 -35.66 -18.80
N THR A 233 3.72 -36.84 -19.40
CA THR A 233 3.31 -37.12 -20.79
C THR A 233 1.84 -36.84 -21.07
N ASP A 234 1.00 -36.86 -20.05
CA ASP A 234 -0.46 -36.68 -20.18
C ASP A 234 -0.94 -35.25 -19.89
N ALA A 235 -0.03 -34.31 -19.76
CA ALA A 235 -0.34 -32.93 -19.34
C ALA A 235 -1.21 -32.19 -20.38
N GLU A 236 -0.97 -32.40 -21.68
CA GLU A 236 -1.76 -31.76 -22.74
C GLU A 236 -3.19 -32.33 -22.80
N GLU A 237 -3.33 -33.65 -22.63
CA GLU A 237 -4.63 -34.30 -22.64
C GLU A 237 -5.48 -33.91 -21.44
N ARG A 238 -4.87 -33.84 -20.26
CA ARG A 238 -5.50 -33.29 -19.03
C ARG A 238 -5.94 -31.85 -19.20
N LEU A 239 -5.10 -31.02 -19.80
CA LEU A 239 -5.46 -29.63 -20.07
C LEU A 239 -6.65 -29.54 -21.03
N LYS A 240 -6.68 -30.34 -22.10
CA LYS A 240 -7.81 -30.38 -23.03
C LYS A 240 -9.10 -30.80 -22.32
N GLN A 241 -9.04 -31.86 -21.49
CA GLN A 241 -10.20 -32.30 -20.72
C GLN A 241 -10.66 -31.18 -19.74
N LEU A 242 -9.74 -30.57 -19.00
CA LEU A 242 -10.03 -29.48 -18.05
C LEU A 242 -10.72 -28.30 -18.75
N LEU A 243 -10.28 -27.94 -19.96
CA LEU A 243 -10.88 -26.84 -20.73
C LEU A 243 -12.26 -27.24 -21.31
N ALA A 244 -12.45 -28.50 -21.70
CA ALA A 244 -13.75 -29.01 -22.11
C ALA A 244 -14.76 -29.03 -20.95
N ASP A 245 -14.33 -29.42 -19.75
CA ASP A 245 -15.13 -29.41 -18.54
C ASP A 245 -15.49 -27.96 -18.15
N ALA A 246 -14.56 -27.01 -18.35
CA ALA A 246 -14.83 -25.59 -18.13
C ALA A 246 -15.93 -25.07 -19.08
N ASP A 247 -15.88 -25.39 -20.37
CA ASP A 247 -16.91 -24.98 -21.34
C ASP A 247 -18.27 -25.60 -21.03
N LYS A 248 -18.28 -26.89 -20.62
CA LYS A 248 -19.49 -27.57 -20.17
C LYS A 248 -20.09 -26.88 -18.93
N LEU A 249 -19.26 -26.52 -17.96
CA LEU A 249 -19.69 -25.84 -16.74
C LEU A 249 -20.22 -24.43 -17.04
N LEU A 250 -19.61 -23.69 -17.98
CA LEU A 250 -20.13 -22.39 -18.44
C LEU A 250 -21.55 -22.53 -18.99
N THR A 251 -21.79 -23.51 -19.88
CA THR A 251 -23.11 -23.74 -20.46
C THR A 251 -24.17 -24.09 -19.40
N LEU A 252 -23.79 -24.88 -18.39
CA LEU A 252 -24.68 -25.22 -17.29
C LEU A 252 -25.06 -24.01 -16.44
N CYS A 253 -24.17 -23.03 -16.29
CA CYS A 253 -24.37 -21.85 -15.46
C CYS A 253 -25.15 -20.72 -16.16
N GLU A 254 -25.40 -20.80 -17.48
CA GLU A 254 -26.06 -19.72 -18.24
C GLU A 254 -27.45 -19.34 -17.72
N SER A 255 -28.12 -20.23 -16.98
CA SER A 255 -29.50 -20.02 -16.54
C SER A 255 -29.69 -19.72 -15.03
N GLU A 256 -28.81 -20.17 -14.13
CA GLU A 256 -29.15 -20.18 -12.69
C GLU A 256 -28.06 -19.69 -11.72
N TYR A 257 -26.76 -19.71 -12.10
CA TYR A 257 -25.66 -19.50 -11.15
C TYR A 257 -24.83 -18.23 -11.39
N GLN A 258 -25.27 -17.34 -12.27
CA GLN A 258 -24.53 -16.14 -12.69
C GLN A 258 -24.32 -15.10 -11.59
N ASP A 259 -25.14 -15.11 -10.54
CA ASP A 259 -25.07 -14.15 -9.44
C ASP A 259 -24.11 -14.59 -8.31
N SER A 260 -23.32 -15.66 -8.50
CA SER A 260 -22.40 -16.13 -7.48
C SER A 260 -20.98 -15.59 -7.67
N THR A 261 -20.30 -15.29 -6.56
CA THR A 261 -18.89 -14.87 -6.56
C THR A 261 -17.99 -15.93 -7.21
N GLU A 262 -18.30 -17.21 -7.03
CA GLU A 262 -17.56 -18.33 -7.63
C GLU A 262 -17.69 -18.34 -9.15
N TYR A 263 -18.84 -18.00 -9.68
CA TYR A 263 -19.06 -17.86 -11.12
C TYR A 263 -18.27 -16.68 -11.69
N ASP A 264 -18.32 -15.51 -11.04
CA ASP A 264 -17.56 -14.35 -11.47
C ASP A 264 -16.06 -14.64 -11.52
N LEU A 265 -15.52 -15.30 -10.50
CA LEU A 265 -14.11 -15.71 -10.46
C LEU A 265 -13.76 -16.73 -11.55
N PHE A 266 -14.65 -17.65 -11.82
CA PHE A 266 -14.47 -18.65 -12.86
C PHE A 266 -14.46 -18.01 -14.26
N VAL A 267 -15.43 -17.15 -14.57
CA VAL A 267 -15.49 -16.42 -15.84
C VAL A 267 -14.27 -15.51 -16.01
N ARG A 268 -13.87 -14.78 -14.96
CA ARG A 268 -12.66 -13.99 -14.96
C ARG A 268 -11.42 -14.84 -15.24
N CYS A 269 -11.28 -15.98 -14.58
CA CYS A 269 -10.17 -16.90 -14.81
C CYS A 269 -10.10 -17.34 -16.26
N LEU A 270 -11.22 -17.77 -16.85
CA LEU A 270 -11.25 -18.22 -18.24
C LEU A 270 -10.96 -17.09 -19.22
N SER A 271 -11.51 -15.90 -19.01
CA SER A 271 -11.27 -14.74 -19.88
C SER A 271 -9.81 -14.28 -19.86
N GLU A 272 -9.15 -14.35 -18.70
CA GLU A 272 -7.76 -13.97 -18.55
C GLU A 272 -6.79 -15.06 -19.07
N GLN A 273 -7.06 -16.34 -18.78
CA GLN A 273 -6.13 -17.44 -19.01
C GLN A 273 -6.32 -18.14 -20.36
N THR A 274 -7.46 -17.97 -21.02
CA THR A 274 -7.78 -18.76 -22.22
C THR A 274 -8.25 -17.88 -23.38
N VAL A 275 -8.26 -18.45 -24.57
CA VAL A 275 -8.88 -17.92 -25.79
C VAL A 275 -9.66 -19.03 -26.48
N VAL A 276 -10.72 -18.66 -27.20
CA VAL A 276 -11.50 -19.60 -28.04
C VAL A 276 -11.08 -19.41 -29.49
N GLU A 277 -10.58 -20.47 -30.13
CA GLU A 277 -10.16 -20.48 -31.52
C GLU A 277 -10.85 -21.63 -32.25
N ASN A 278 -11.56 -21.32 -33.34
CA ASN A 278 -12.33 -22.29 -34.10
C ASN A 278 -13.30 -23.15 -33.25
N GLY A 279 -13.93 -22.54 -32.24
CA GLY A 279 -14.86 -23.22 -31.34
C GLY A 279 -14.20 -24.07 -30.25
N THR A 280 -12.88 -24.07 -30.16
CA THR A 280 -12.13 -24.83 -29.15
C THR A 280 -11.37 -23.88 -28.21
N ARG A 281 -11.49 -24.10 -26.92
CA ARG A 281 -10.76 -23.32 -25.92
C ARG A 281 -9.33 -23.82 -25.76
N ARG A 282 -8.38 -22.88 -25.76
CA ARG A 282 -6.96 -23.14 -25.46
C ARG A 282 -6.38 -22.11 -24.50
N LEU A 283 -5.22 -22.40 -23.93
CA LEU A 283 -4.52 -21.40 -23.11
C LEU A 283 -4.08 -20.22 -23.98
N ARG A 284 -4.25 -19.03 -23.43
CA ARG A 284 -3.76 -17.76 -23.99
C ARG A 284 -2.23 -17.78 -24.03
N THR A 285 -1.64 -17.38 -25.13
CA THR A 285 -0.20 -17.19 -25.32
C THR A 285 0.16 -15.71 -25.31
N LYS A 286 1.45 -15.37 -25.35
CA LYS A 286 1.90 -13.96 -25.47
C LYS A 286 1.46 -13.33 -26.80
N GLU A 287 1.35 -14.14 -27.85
CA GLU A 287 0.97 -13.72 -29.19
C GLU A 287 -0.50 -13.30 -29.27
N ASP A 288 -1.35 -13.91 -28.44
CA ASP A 288 -2.77 -13.54 -28.34
C ASP A 288 -2.97 -12.18 -27.64
N GLY A 289 -1.93 -11.62 -27.01
CA GLY A 289 -2.03 -10.41 -26.22
C GLY A 289 -2.80 -10.58 -24.92
N GLY A 290 -3.02 -9.49 -24.18
CA GLY A 290 -3.83 -9.45 -22.95
C GLY A 290 -3.19 -10.08 -21.71
N MET A 291 -2.02 -10.71 -21.80
CA MET A 291 -1.29 -11.19 -20.63
C MET A 291 -0.60 -10.02 -19.91
N ASN A 292 -1.00 -9.79 -18.67
CA ASN A 292 -0.47 -8.69 -17.88
C ASN A 292 -0.37 -9.05 -16.37
N SER A 293 0.22 -8.16 -15.60
CA SER A 293 0.45 -8.35 -14.16
C SER A 293 -0.83 -8.35 -13.31
N SER A 294 -1.94 -7.85 -13.84
CA SER A 294 -3.23 -7.77 -13.13
C SER A 294 -4.04 -9.06 -13.19
N MET A 295 -3.58 -10.06 -13.97
CA MET A 295 -4.26 -11.37 -14.07
C MET A 295 -4.33 -12.02 -12.69
N MET A 296 -5.47 -12.65 -12.41
CA MET A 296 -5.71 -13.36 -11.16
C MET A 296 -4.65 -14.41 -10.87
N GLN A 297 -4.07 -14.35 -9.69
CA GLN A 297 -3.03 -15.29 -9.24
C GLN A 297 -3.61 -16.49 -8.49
N ASN A 298 -4.69 -16.27 -7.76
CA ASN A 298 -5.37 -17.29 -6.96
C ASN A 298 -6.81 -16.84 -6.65
N PRO A 299 -7.84 -17.66 -6.82
CA PRO A 299 -9.23 -17.30 -6.52
C PRO A 299 -9.52 -17.13 -5.01
N SER A 300 -8.57 -17.45 -4.15
CA SER A 300 -8.69 -17.17 -2.71
C SER A 300 -8.27 -15.74 -2.34
N ASP A 301 -7.56 -15.05 -3.23
CA ASP A 301 -7.24 -13.63 -3.16
C ASP A 301 -7.20 -13.06 -4.60
N PRO A 302 -8.38 -12.78 -5.17
CA PRO A 302 -8.50 -12.39 -6.59
C PRO A 302 -7.95 -10.99 -6.89
N GLU A 303 -7.68 -10.18 -5.87
CA GLU A 303 -7.09 -8.84 -6.01
C GLU A 303 -5.56 -8.87 -5.99
N ALA A 304 -4.94 -9.95 -5.52
CA ALA A 304 -3.49 -10.10 -5.51
C ALA A 304 -2.93 -10.12 -6.94
N THR A 305 -1.97 -9.24 -7.23
CA THR A 305 -1.35 -9.12 -8.56
C THR A 305 0.08 -9.66 -8.58
N PHE A 306 0.65 -9.77 -9.76
CA PHE A 306 2.00 -10.27 -9.99
C PHE A 306 2.98 -9.13 -10.26
N ARG A 307 4.16 -9.17 -9.64
CA ARG A 307 5.30 -8.29 -9.96
C ARG A 307 6.60 -9.06 -9.85
N SER A 308 7.50 -8.87 -10.82
CA SER A 308 8.88 -9.31 -10.72
C SER A 308 9.78 -8.11 -10.36
N LYS A 309 10.55 -8.24 -9.28
CA LYS A 309 11.51 -7.21 -8.82
C LYS A 309 12.83 -7.88 -8.42
N ALA A 310 13.95 -7.44 -8.99
CA ALA A 310 15.28 -7.98 -8.71
C ALA A 310 15.38 -9.52 -8.85
N GLY A 311 14.73 -10.10 -9.86
CA GLY A 311 14.72 -11.54 -10.13
C GLY A 311 13.82 -12.36 -9.21
N LYS A 312 13.07 -11.73 -8.29
CA LYS A 312 12.09 -12.40 -7.44
C LYS A 312 10.67 -12.11 -7.91
N GLU A 313 9.83 -13.13 -7.86
CA GLU A 313 8.40 -13.05 -8.16
C GLU A 313 7.63 -12.76 -6.88
N HIS A 314 6.81 -11.74 -6.93
CA HIS A 314 5.92 -11.33 -5.85
C HIS A 314 4.46 -11.47 -6.30
N ARG A 315 3.63 -12.06 -5.45
CA ARG A 315 2.18 -12.16 -5.65
C ARG A 315 1.49 -11.57 -4.43
N GLY A 316 0.79 -10.45 -4.63
CA GLY A 316 0.14 -9.75 -3.53
C GLY A 316 0.01 -8.25 -3.78
N TYR A 317 0.56 -7.47 -2.85
CA TYR A 317 0.34 -6.05 -2.71
C TYR A 317 1.65 -5.28 -2.56
N THR A 318 1.56 -3.97 -2.64
CA THR A 318 2.63 -3.02 -2.29
C THR A 318 2.09 -2.04 -1.26
N ALA A 319 2.85 -1.81 -0.21
CA ALA A 319 2.61 -0.68 0.69
C ALA A 319 3.65 0.40 0.41
N ASN A 320 3.20 1.65 0.35
CA ASN A 320 4.03 2.83 0.34
C ASN A 320 3.97 3.49 1.71
N LEU A 321 5.11 3.94 2.23
CA LEU A 321 5.26 4.53 3.56
C LEU A 321 5.76 5.96 3.43
N GLU A 322 5.09 6.90 4.08
CA GLU A 322 5.65 8.22 4.36
C GLU A 322 6.14 8.26 5.80
N GLU A 323 7.37 8.65 6.01
CA GLU A 323 7.98 8.77 7.32
C GLU A 323 8.49 10.19 7.55
N SER A 324 7.96 10.87 8.55
CA SER A 324 8.49 12.16 9.02
C SER A 324 9.73 11.92 9.87
N VAL A 325 10.79 12.71 9.63
CA VAL A 325 12.11 12.53 10.24
C VAL A 325 12.53 13.78 10.99
N GLY A 326 13.14 13.60 12.15
CA GLY A 326 13.68 14.68 12.98
C GLY A 326 14.86 14.23 13.83
N LYS A 327 15.43 15.15 14.62
CA LYS A 327 16.55 14.87 15.53
C LYS A 327 16.23 13.76 16.54
N ASN A 328 14.98 13.61 16.93
CA ASN A 328 14.53 12.69 17.95
C ASN A 328 14.05 11.35 17.37
N GLY A 329 14.24 11.13 16.06
CA GLY A 329 13.87 9.89 15.40
C GLY A 329 12.96 10.11 14.20
N SER A 330 12.08 9.16 13.96
CA SER A 330 11.17 9.16 12.83
C SER A 330 9.84 8.49 13.18
N VAL A 331 8.77 8.92 12.54
CA VAL A 331 7.42 8.36 12.71
C VAL A 331 6.82 8.14 11.31
N VAL A 332 6.23 6.98 11.07
CA VAL A 332 5.45 6.75 9.85
C VAL A 332 4.15 7.53 9.97
N THR A 333 4.03 8.61 9.22
CA THR A 333 2.93 9.58 9.32
C THR A 333 1.79 9.27 8.38
N ASP A 334 2.06 8.54 7.28
CA ASP A 334 1.04 8.05 6.36
C ASP A 334 1.48 6.74 5.70
N TYR A 335 0.51 5.99 5.18
CA TYR A 335 0.75 4.78 4.42
C TYR A 335 -0.32 4.57 3.36
N GLN A 336 0.09 4.03 2.21
CA GLN A 336 -0.81 3.60 1.15
C GLN A 336 -0.64 2.09 0.96
N TYR A 337 -1.69 1.41 0.51
CA TYR A 337 -1.68 -0.04 0.31
C TYR A 337 -2.49 -0.38 -0.94
N ASP A 338 -1.82 -0.90 -1.95
CA ASP A 338 -2.45 -1.24 -3.22
C ASP A 338 -1.89 -2.53 -3.83
N GLN A 339 -2.43 -2.91 -4.97
CA GLN A 339 -1.92 -4.02 -5.76
C GLN A 339 -0.45 -3.82 -6.09
N ASN A 340 0.34 -4.89 -6.21
CA ASN A 340 1.79 -4.75 -6.39
C ASN A 340 2.22 -4.27 -7.78
N ASN A 341 1.31 -4.15 -8.72
CA ASN A 341 1.51 -3.50 -10.02
C ASN A 341 1.31 -1.97 -9.97
N HIS A 342 0.85 -1.43 -8.84
CA HIS A 342 0.82 0.01 -8.60
C HIS A 342 2.24 0.56 -8.50
N SER A 343 2.53 1.64 -9.23
CA SER A 343 3.90 2.17 -9.31
C SER A 343 4.19 3.16 -8.18
N ASP A 344 5.48 3.27 -7.84
CA ASP A 344 5.95 4.21 -6.81
C ASP A 344 5.62 5.68 -7.21
N SER A 345 5.68 6.00 -8.51
CA SER A 345 5.30 7.32 -9.05
C SER A 345 3.79 7.61 -8.88
N GLN A 346 2.92 6.60 -9.03
CA GLN A 346 1.48 6.76 -8.80
C GLN A 346 1.17 6.97 -7.32
N PHE A 347 1.83 6.22 -6.42
CA PHE A 347 1.69 6.45 -4.98
C PHE A 347 2.03 7.89 -4.57
N LEU A 348 3.12 8.44 -5.10
CA LEU A 348 3.48 9.84 -4.81
C LEU A 348 2.47 10.82 -5.40
N GLN A 349 2.00 10.58 -6.62
CA GLN A 349 1.00 11.43 -7.25
C GLN A 349 -0.28 11.49 -6.41
N GLU A 350 -0.84 10.33 -6.05
CA GLU A 350 -2.05 10.22 -5.23
C GLU A 350 -1.87 10.87 -3.85
N HIS A 351 -0.70 10.68 -3.24
CA HIS A 351 -0.37 11.32 -1.96
C HIS A 351 -0.34 12.86 -2.08
N LEU A 352 0.32 13.40 -3.12
CA LEU A 352 0.39 14.83 -3.35
C LEU A 352 -0.98 15.45 -3.72
N GLU A 353 -1.83 14.72 -4.46
CA GLU A 353 -3.19 15.17 -4.78
C GLU A 353 -4.06 15.35 -3.53
N GLN A 354 -3.93 14.43 -2.56
CA GLN A 354 -4.67 14.46 -1.30
C GLN A 354 -4.06 15.45 -0.28
N MET A 355 -2.77 15.76 -0.42
CA MET A 355 -2.07 16.67 0.49
C MET A 355 -2.59 18.10 0.34
N GLU A 356 -2.86 18.77 1.45
CA GLU A 356 -3.10 20.20 1.48
C GLU A 356 -1.81 20.97 1.16
N LYS A 357 -1.96 22.20 0.62
CA LYS A 357 -0.81 23.07 0.38
C LYS A 357 -0.12 23.40 1.71
N GLN A 358 1.17 23.11 1.78
CA GLN A 358 1.94 23.31 2.99
C GLN A 358 2.23 24.81 3.21
N GLU A 359 2.06 25.30 4.43
CA GLU A 359 2.37 26.69 4.80
C GLU A 359 3.87 26.97 4.74
N GLU A 360 4.68 26.02 5.20
CA GLU A 360 6.14 26.05 5.14
C GLU A 360 6.67 25.05 4.11
N ARG A 361 7.84 25.36 3.52
CA ARG A 361 8.53 24.45 2.61
C ARG A 361 8.74 23.09 3.27
N THR A 362 8.18 22.05 2.68
CA THR A 362 8.33 20.66 3.09
C THR A 362 9.22 19.92 2.10
N VAL A 363 10.11 19.08 2.58
CA VAL A 363 11.00 18.26 1.74
C VAL A 363 10.51 16.81 1.79
N ILE A 364 10.27 16.21 0.62
CA ILE A 364 10.00 14.77 0.50
C ILE A 364 11.16 14.10 -0.23
N ILE A 365 11.82 13.16 0.44
CA ILE A 365 12.99 12.45 -0.08
C ILE A 365 12.54 11.08 -0.59
N THR A 366 12.85 10.78 -1.86
CA THR A 366 12.42 9.54 -2.53
C THR A 366 13.59 8.88 -3.28
N ASP A 367 13.37 7.67 -3.80
CA ASP A 367 14.25 7.11 -4.81
C ASP A 367 13.81 7.51 -6.24
N GLY A 368 14.56 7.06 -7.25
CA GLY A 368 14.31 7.41 -8.65
C GLY A 368 13.02 6.85 -9.24
N ALA A 369 12.38 5.88 -8.60
CA ALA A 369 11.14 5.29 -9.09
C ALA A 369 9.94 6.21 -8.89
N TYR A 370 10.04 7.16 -7.96
CA TYR A 370 9.01 8.18 -7.69
C TYR A 370 9.09 9.39 -8.63
N SER A 371 10.23 9.57 -9.33
CA SER A 371 10.49 10.75 -10.14
C SER A 371 9.58 10.82 -11.38
N GLY A 372 9.16 12.04 -11.73
CA GLY A 372 8.37 12.34 -12.93
C GLY A 372 8.05 13.82 -13.01
N THR A 373 7.95 14.36 -14.22
CA THR A 373 7.68 15.80 -14.43
C THR A 373 6.35 16.21 -13.77
N GLU A 374 5.33 15.35 -13.86
CA GLU A 374 4.01 15.58 -13.25
C GLU A 374 4.12 15.64 -11.72
N ASN A 375 4.82 14.71 -11.09
CA ASN A 375 5.04 14.69 -9.65
C ASN A 375 5.84 15.91 -9.17
N THR A 376 6.84 16.34 -9.94
CA THR A 376 7.65 17.53 -9.60
C THR A 376 6.79 18.81 -9.65
N GLN A 377 5.95 18.93 -10.67
CA GLN A 377 5.04 20.07 -10.79
C GLN A 377 4.02 20.08 -9.66
N LEU A 378 3.35 18.96 -9.41
CA LEU A 378 2.35 18.84 -8.34
C LEU A 378 2.96 19.11 -6.95
N ALA A 379 4.16 18.60 -6.68
CA ALA A 379 4.88 18.89 -5.45
C ALA A 379 5.13 20.40 -5.28
N SER A 380 5.58 21.07 -6.34
CA SER A 380 5.81 22.53 -6.33
C SER A 380 4.53 23.30 -6.02
N GLU A 381 3.39 22.92 -6.58
CA GLU A 381 2.08 23.55 -6.32
C GLU A 381 1.66 23.41 -4.85
N LYS A 382 2.08 22.32 -4.18
CA LYS A 382 1.82 22.04 -2.76
C LYS A 382 2.87 22.65 -1.81
N ASN A 383 3.84 23.43 -2.30
CA ASN A 383 4.99 23.96 -1.54
C ASN A 383 5.88 22.82 -0.98
N VAL A 384 6.02 21.75 -1.76
CA VAL A 384 6.83 20.58 -1.47
C VAL A 384 8.03 20.55 -2.42
N GLU A 385 9.22 20.40 -1.87
CA GLU A 385 10.42 20.10 -2.63
C GLU A 385 10.64 18.59 -2.68
N LEU A 386 10.64 18.03 -3.89
CA LEU A 386 10.89 16.63 -4.12
C LEU A 386 12.37 16.39 -4.37
N ILE A 387 13.06 15.68 -3.45
CA ILE A 387 14.46 15.29 -3.58
C ILE A 387 14.56 13.82 -3.95
N THR A 388 14.99 13.56 -5.20
CA THR A 388 15.20 12.22 -5.72
C THR A 388 16.65 11.81 -5.54
N THR A 389 16.93 10.85 -4.67
CA THR A 389 18.30 10.48 -4.27
C THR A 389 19.04 9.55 -5.23
N SER A 390 18.34 9.00 -6.21
CA SER A 390 18.91 8.18 -7.28
C SER A 390 18.13 8.41 -8.56
N LEU A 391 18.75 8.19 -9.71
CA LEU A 391 18.08 8.30 -11.00
C LEU A 391 18.14 6.96 -11.72
N THR A 392 16.99 6.51 -12.22
CA THR A 392 16.89 5.30 -13.06
C THR A 392 17.21 5.64 -14.52
N GLY A 393 17.82 4.71 -15.26
CA GLY A 393 18.11 4.86 -16.70
C GLY A 393 19.45 5.56 -17.01
N LYS A 394 19.60 6.04 -18.25
CA LYS A 394 20.87 6.63 -18.74
C LYS A 394 21.13 8.00 -18.11
N PHE A 395 22.40 8.24 -17.76
CA PHE A 395 22.86 9.56 -17.32
C PHE A 395 22.75 10.58 -18.45
N ALA A 396 22.34 11.79 -18.14
CA ALA A 396 22.38 12.91 -19.06
C ALA A 396 23.79 13.55 -19.02
N PRO A 397 24.36 14.02 -20.15
CA PRO A 397 25.58 14.81 -20.13
C PRO A 397 25.43 16.05 -19.25
N ASP A 398 26.38 16.29 -18.35
CA ASP A 398 26.34 17.40 -17.36
C ASP A 398 26.08 18.76 -17.98
N ILE A 399 26.68 19.02 -19.15
CA ILE A 399 26.53 20.27 -19.90
C ILE A 399 25.08 20.60 -20.27
N LEU A 400 24.18 19.62 -20.30
CA LEU A 400 22.76 19.87 -20.58
C LEU A 400 22.08 20.66 -19.48
N ALA A 401 22.63 20.68 -18.27
CA ALA A 401 22.13 21.48 -17.17
C ALA A 401 22.23 23.00 -17.43
N ASP A 402 23.12 23.43 -18.33
CA ASP A 402 23.38 24.83 -18.60
C ASP A 402 22.62 25.36 -19.84
N PHE A 403 21.77 24.55 -20.45
CA PHE A 403 20.83 25.03 -21.47
C PHE A 403 19.67 25.78 -20.85
N GLU A 404 19.26 26.90 -21.43
CA GLU A 404 18.07 27.62 -21.03
C GLU A 404 16.89 27.24 -21.90
N PHE A 405 15.76 26.88 -21.28
CA PHE A 405 14.51 26.55 -21.94
C PHE A 405 13.42 27.57 -21.57
N ASN A 406 12.40 27.71 -22.42
CA ASN A 406 11.16 28.35 -22.01
C ASN A 406 10.42 27.53 -20.96
N GLU A 407 9.44 28.11 -20.27
CA GLU A 407 8.67 27.46 -19.20
C GLU A 407 8.01 26.16 -19.66
N GLU A 408 7.49 26.14 -20.88
CA GLU A 408 6.83 24.95 -21.46
C GLU A 408 7.81 23.85 -21.90
N GLY A 409 9.13 24.10 -21.95
CA GLY A 409 10.14 23.17 -22.44
C GLY A 409 10.08 22.86 -23.94
N THR A 410 9.36 23.68 -24.69
CA THR A 410 9.17 23.53 -26.15
C THR A 410 10.21 24.26 -26.97
N LYS A 411 11.00 25.15 -26.35
CA LYS A 411 12.01 25.96 -27.03
C LYS A 411 13.25 26.13 -26.18
N VAL A 412 14.43 25.94 -26.79
CA VAL A 412 15.71 26.33 -26.21
C VAL A 412 15.92 27.82 -26.46
N LEU A 413 16.22 28.57 -25.41
CA LEU A 413 16.46 30.01 -25.44
C LEU A 413 17.96 30.32 -25.60
N ARG A 414 18.82 29.62 -24.88
CA ARG A 414 20.29 29.77 -24.95
C ARG A 414 20.99 28.44 -24.75
N CYS A 415 22.19 28.32 -25.36
CA CYS A 415 23.10 27.22 -25.11
C CYS A 415 24.08 27.56 -23.94
N PRO A 416 24.87 26.59 -23.42
CA PRO A 416 25.83 26.83 -22.35
C PRO A 416 26.85 27.94 -22.60
N ALA A 417 27.15 28.23 -23.85
CA ALA A 417 28.04 29.35 -24.24
C ALA A 417 27.28 30.70 -24.41
N GLY A 418 25.97 30.75 -24.03
CA GLY A 418 25.16 31.97 -24.07
C GLY A 418 24.55 32.30 -25.45
N TYR A 419 24.79 31.50 -26.49
CA TYR A 419 24.26 31.78 -27.83
C TYR A 419 22.78 31.41 -27.95
N ALA A 420 22.00 32.30 -28.56
CA ALA A 420 20.64 32.01 -28.99
C ALA A 420 20.62 31.09 -30.23
N PRO A 421 19.72 30.13 -30.33
CA PRO A 421 19.61 29.27 -31.50
C PRO A 421 19.19 30.05 -32.75
N LYS A 422 19.78 29.69 -33.90
CA LYS A 422 19.28 30.14 -35.22
C LYS A 422 17.86 29.62 -35.50
N SER A 423 17.61 28.37 -35.12
CA SER A 423 16.26 27.78 -35.17
C SER A 423 16.13 26.69 -34.11
N CYS A 424 14.91 26.54 -33.62
CA CYS A 424 14.53 25.48 -32.70
C CYS A 424 13.16 24.92 -33.15
N SER A 425 13.08 23.60 -33.35
CA SER A 425 11.84 22.92 -33.66
C SER A 425 11.54 21.84 -32.61
N TYR A 426 10.32 21.85 -32.08
CA TYR A 426 9.87 20.90 -31.08
C TYR A 426 9.22 19.68 -31.72
N MET A 427 9.73 18.51 -31.40
CA MET A 427 9.24 17.21 -31.87
C MET A 427 8.27 16.64 -30.84
N LYS A 428 6.95 16.77 -31.09
CA LYS A 428 5.89 16.38 -30.12
C LYS A 428 5.97 14.91 -29.70
N GLN A 429 6.24 13.98 -30.62
CA GLN A 429 6.29 12.54 -30.33
C GLN A 429 7.42 12.16 -29.37
N SER A 430 8.61 12.73 -29.57
CA SER A 430 9.80 12.44 -28.73
C SER A 430 9.96 13.43 -27.58
N ARG A 431 9.14 14.49 -27.49
CA ARG A 431 9.25 15.60 -26.53
C ARG A 431 10.66 16.23 -26.51
N GLN A 432 11.29 16.35 -27.69
CA GLN A 432 12.65 16.87 -27.86
C GLN A 432 12.66 18.13 -28.73
N CYS A 433 13.66 18.98 -28.48
CA CYS A 433 13.98 20.13 -29.31
C CYS A 433 15.15 19.80 -30.24
N ALA A 434 14.94 19.92 -31.54
CA ALA A 434 16.01 19.95 -32.54
C ALA A 434 16.45 21.39 -32.71
N VAL A 435 17.67 21.69 -32.28
CA VAL A 435 18.22 23.04 -32.19
C VAL A 435 19.34 23.22 -33.17
N SER A 436 19.38 24.34 -33.89
CA SER A 436 20.45 24.68 -34.82
C SER A 436 21.12 25.99 -34.41
N PHE A 437 22.45 26.01 -34.43
CA PHE A 437 23.30 27.18 -34.19
C PHE A 437 24.13 27.49 -35.42
N LEU A 438 24.77 28.65 -35.48
CA LEU A 438 25.72 28.97 -36.55
C LEU A 438 26.98 28.09 -36.43
N HIS A 439 27.53 27.70 -37.56
CA HIS A 439 28.75 26.86 -37.60
C HIS A 439 29.87 27.46 -36.73
N GLU A 440 30.16 28.75 -36.90
CA GLU A 440 31.23 29.48 -36.23
C GLU A 440 31.09 29.48 -34.70
N GLN A 441 29.83 29.50 -34.20
CA GLN A 441 29.53 29.48 -32.77
C GLN A 441 29.89 28.14 -32.10
N CYS A 442 29.76 27.04 -32.83
CA CYS A 442 29.99 25.70 -32.28
C CYS A 442 31.37 25.12 -32.65
N ALA A 443 31.94 25.50 -33.81
CA ALA A 443 33.23 24.97 -34.28
C ALA A 443 34.41 25.33 -33.35
N ASN A 444 34.37 26.53 -32.73
CA ASN A 444 35.38 26.99 -31.79
C ASN A 444 34.87 27.15 -30.35
N CYS A 445 33.78 26.45 -30.03
CA CYS A 445 33.17 26.55 -28.71
C CYS A 445 33.96 25.76 -27.65
N PRO A 446 34.27 26.36 -26.48
CA PRO A 446 34.97 25.63 -25.40
C PRO A 446 34.22 24.42 -24.87
N TYR A 447 32.88 24.36 -25.11
CA TYR A 447 32.02 23.26 -24.69
C TYR A 447 31.71 22.26 -25.82
N GLN A 448 32.39 22.34 -26.98
CA GLN A 448 32.13 21.50 -28.15
C GLN A 448 32.19 19.99 -27.81
N ASP A 449 33.26 19.58 -27.11
CA ASP A 449 33.46 18.18 -26.72
C ASP A 449 32.42 17.65 -25.73
N GLN A 450 31.83 18.52 -24.94
CA GLN A 450 30.81 18.18 -23.98
C GLN A 450 29.40 18.15 -24.62
N CYS A 451 29.06 19.17 -25.43
CA CYS A 451 27.81 19.29 -26.17
C CYS A 451 27.67 18.29 -27.30
N LYS A 452 28.81 17.94 -27.95
CA LYS A 452 28.90 17.05 -29.13
C LYS A 452 27.90 17.38 -30.24
N PRO A 453 27.79 18.64 -30.70
CA PRO A 453 26.90 19.01 -31.77
C PRO A 453 27.31 18.35 -33.08
N LYS A 454 26.34 18.00 -33.93
CA LYS A 454 26.62 17.59 -35.31
C LYS A 454 26.92 18.84 -36.13
N ILE A 455 28.18 19.01 -36.53
CA ILE A 455 28.69 20.18 -37.25
C ILE A 455 28.54 19.95 -38.75
N PHE A 456 27.89 20.89 -39.46
CA PHE A 456 27.71 20.96 -40.91
C PHE A 456 28.34 22.23 -41.46
N LYS A 457 28.48 22.36 -42.77
CA LYS A 457 29.16 23.52 -43.43
C LYS A 457 28.63 24.90 -43.01
N ARG A 458 27.34 25.05 -42.68
CA ARG A 458 26.71 26.34 -42.33
C ARG A 458 26.07 26.38 -40.95
N VAL A 459 25.81 25.24 -40.35
CA VAL A 459 25.09 25.11 -39.08
C VAL A 459 25.66 23.96 -38.24
N ALA A 460 25.48 24.05 -36.94
CA ALA A 460 25.65 22.94 -36.01
C ALA A 460 24.29 22.57 -35.40
N LYS A 461 24.02 21.29 -35.23
CA LYS A 461 22.76 20.79 -34.72
C LYS A 461 22.95 19.96 -33.44
N ILE A 462 22.06 20.18 -32.48
CA ILE A 462 21.94 19.36 -31.26
C ILE A 462 20.48 19.00 -31.03
N VAL A 463 20.24 17.82 -30.48
CA VAL A 463 18.94 17.41 -30.03
C VAL A 463 18.98 17.30 -28.52
N THR A 464 18.10 18.01 -27.84
CA THR A 464 17.99 18.03 -26.38
C THR A 464 16.53 18.15 -25.93
N SER A 465 16.24 17.99 -24.63
CA SER A 465 14.90 18.16 -24.09
C SER A 465 14.95 18.81 -22.70
N LYS A 466 13.85 19.43 -22.27
CA LYS A 466 13.73 19.96 -20.91
C LYS A 466 13.91 18.85 -19.88
N ALA A 467 13.39 17.65 -20.13
CA ALA A 467 13.58 16.50 -19.25
C ALA A 467 15.06 16.09 -19.10
N ALA A 468 15.84 16.12 -20.20
CA ALA A 468 17.30 15.84 -20.14
C ALA A 468 18.06 16.95 -19.40
N HIS A 469 17.65 18.20 -19.58
CA HIS A 469 18.19 19.36 -18.86
C HIS A 469 17.91 19.26 -17.33
N GLU A 470 16.68 19.02 -16.93
CA GLU A 470 16.29 18.85 -15.53
C GLU A 470 17.03 17.66 -14.89
N ARG A 471 17.15 16.56 -15.65
CA ARG A 471 17.89 15.39 -15.21
C ARG A 471 19.38 15.71 -14.99
N ALA A 472 20.01 16.46 -15.87
CA ALA A 472 21.40 16.87 -15.72
C ALA A 472 21.59 17.80 -14.51
N LYS A 473 20.64 18.71 -14.24
CA LYS A 473 20.63 19.53 -13.01
C LYS A 473 20.59 18.68 -11.76
N ILE A 474 19.62 17.76 -11.67
CA ILE A 474 19.50 16.85 -10.53
C ILE A 474 20.80 16.04 -10.33
N GLN A 475 21.40 15.53 -11.41
CA GLN A 475 22.67 14.79 -11.33
C GLN A 475 23.83 15.64 -10.80
N ARG A 476 23.89 16.91 -11.17
CA ARG A 476 24.87 17.88 -10.66
C ARG A 476 24.63 18.16 -9.18
N ASP A 477 23.39 18.38 -8.77
CA ASP A 477 23.01 18.62 -7.38
C ASP A 477 23.31 17.41 -6.49
N MET A 478 23.16 16.17 -7.02
CA MET A 478 23.47 14.92 -6.31
C MET A 478 24.95 14.82 -5.87
N SER A 479 25.86 15.59 -6.47
CA SER A 479 27.26 15.64 -6.07
C SER A 479 27.53 16.53 -4.85
N SER A 480 26.59 17.41 -4.49
CA SER A 480 26.69 18.32 -3.36
C SER A 480 26.64 17.60 -2.00
N GLU A 481 27.29 18.16 -0.98
CA GLU A 481 27.25 17.59 0.38
C GLU A 481 25.83 17.65 0.98
N GLU A 482 25.05 18.66 0.66
CA GLU A 482 23.66 18.74 1.07
C GLU A 482 22.85 17.56 0.54
N TYR A 483 22.96 17.28 -0.75
CA TYR A 483 22.26 16.17 -1.39
C TYR A 483 22.71 14.81 -0.86
N LYS A 484 23.99 14.62 -0.59
CA LYS A 484 24.51 13.41 0.06
C LYS A 484 23.92 13.20 1.46
N ASN A 485 23.68 14.29 2.20
CA ASN A 485 23.03 14.20 3.50
C ASN A 485 21.54 13.78 3.37
N TYR A 486 20.81 14.27 2.38
CA TYR A 486 19.48 13.78 2.06
C TYR A 486 19.48 12.29 1.65
N ALA A 487 20.45 11.87 0.85
CA ALA A 487 20.61 10.46 0.47
C ALA A 487 20.86 9.55 1.70
N ARG A 488 21.68 10.01 2.66
CA ARG A 488 21.88 9.29 3.94
C ARG A 488 20.59 9.18 4.74
N LEU A 489 19.76 10.24 4.78
CA LEU A 489 18.45 10.18 5.42
C LEU A 489 17.51 9.19 4.73
N ARG A 490 17.50 9.17 3.39
CA ARG A 490 16.71 8.22 2.61
C ARG A 490 17.09 6.77 2.93
N ASN A 491 18.37 6.45 3.02
CA ASN A 491 18.81 5.09 3.33
C ASN A 491 18.24 4.58 4.66
N GLY A 492 17.99 5.48 5.60
CA GLY A 492 17.34 5.13 6.87
C GLY A 492 15.90 4.61 6.73
N VAL A 493 15.18 4.93 5.64
CA VAL A 493 13.80 4.43 5.43
C VAL A 493 13.77 2.90 5.26
N GLU A 494 14.82 2.30 4.70
CA GLU A 494 14.93 0.84 4.50
C GLU A 494 14.88 0.05 5.82
N THR A 495 15.14 0.73 6.94
CA THR A 495 15.01 0.12 8.28
C THR A 495 13.55 -0.15 8.66
N VAL A 496 12.59 0.66 8.15
CA VAL A 496 11.15 0.53 8.46
C VAL A 496 10.57 -0.76 7.86
N PRO A 497 10.68 -1.03 6.55
CA PRO A 497 10.27 -2.30 5.95
C PRO A 497 10.93 -3.52 6.61
N SER A 498 12.23 -3.43 6.92
CA SER A 498 12.96 -4.50 7.60
C SER A 498 12.41 -4.76 9.00
N ASN A 499 12.12 -3.70 9.76
CA ASN A 499 11.55 -3.79 11.11
C ASN A 499 10.14 -4.37 11.07
N ILE A 500 9.28 -3.90 10.16
CA ILE A 500 7.90 -4.41 10.03
C ILE A 500 7.91 -5.90 9.67
N ARG A 501 8.75 -6.32 8.72
CA ARG A 501 8.87 -7.74 8.35
C ARG A 501 9.34 -8.61 9.51
N ARG A 502 10.34 -8.14 10.25
CA ARG A 502 10.98 -8.94 11.30
C ARG A 502 10.16 -9.03 12.59
N ASN A 503 9.49 -7.93 12.98
CA ASN A 503 8.88 -7.78 14.29
C ASN A 503 7.35 -7.74 14.28
N TYR A 504 6.73 -7.61 13.09
CA TYR A 504 5.27 -7.48 12.94
C TYR A 504 4.68 -8.48 11.94
N HIS A 505 5.39 -9.55 11.61
CA HIS A 505 4.89 -10.76 10.95
C HIS A 505 4.06 -10.48 9.69
N LEU A 506 4.66 -9.82 8.67
CA LEU A 506 3.97 -9.55 7.41
C LEU A 506 3.55 -10.82 6.64
N GLU A 507 4.16 -11.96 6.93
CA GLU A 507 3.75 -13.26 6.38
C GLU A 507 2.37 -13.72 6.86
N LYS A 508 1.85 -13.13 7.94
CA LYS A 508 0.52 -13.41 8.50
C LYS A 508 -0.56 -12.44 8.02
N MET A 509 -0.30 -11.63 6.98
CA MET A 509 -1.29 -10.67 6.47
C MET A 509 -2.54 -11.37 5.95
N PRO A 510 -3.74 -10.83 6.20
CA PRO A 510 -4.97 -11.37 5.65
C PRO A 510 -5.05 -11.15 4.13
N ARG A 511 -5.81 -11.99 3.45
CA ARG A 511 -6.11 -11.85 2.02
C ARG A 511 -7.07 -10.69 1.77
N GLY A 512 -6.96 -10.09 0.57
CA GLY A 512 -7.78 -8.96 0.14
C GLY A 512 -7.15 -7.60 0.46
N LYS A 513 -7.25 -6.66 -0.49
CA LYS A 513 -6.65 -5.31 -0.41
C LYS A 513 -7.11 -4.55 0.84
N GLN A 514 -8.41 -4.42 1.03
CA GLN A 514 -9.01 -3.66 2.13
C GLN A 514 -8.64 -4.22 3.51
N ARG A 515 -8.71 -5.55 3.64
CA ARG A 515 -8.33 -6.21 4.89
C ARG A 515 -6.83 -6.07 5.15
N GLY A 516 -6.00 -6.25 4.11
CA GLY A 516 -4.55 -6.05 4.19
C GLY A 516 -4.20 -4.63 4.63
N LYS A 517 -4.81 -3.61 4.03
CA LYS A 517 -4.62 -2.19 4.38
C LYS A 517 -4.92 -1.94 5.87
N PHE A 518 -6.04 -2.43 6.38
CA PHE A 518 -6.44 -2.26 7.77
C PHE A 518 -5.42 -2.88 8.76
N PHE A 519 -5.03 -4.14 8.53
CA PHE A 519 -4.04 -4.82 9.37
C PHE A 519 -2.66 -4.17 9.27
N PHE A 520 -2.29 -3.69 8.09
CA PHE A 520 -1.04 -2.96 7.90
C PHE A 520 -1.05 -1.65 8.73
N GLY A 521 -2.15 -0.91 8.74
CA GLY A 521 -2.32 0.26 9.59
C GLY A 521 -2.15 -0.03 11.08
N SER A 522 -2.70 -1.15 11.57
CA SER A 522 -2.49 -1.57 12.97
C SER A 522 -1.01 -1.83 13.28
N LYS A 523 -0.26 -2.43 12.34
CA LYS A 523 1.18 -2.66 12.47
C LYS A 523 1.97 -1.35 12.47
N ILE A 524 1.58 -0.38 11.65
CA ILE A 524 2.16 0.97 11.65
C ILE A 524 1.93 1.68 12.99
N ALA A 525 0.71 1.65 13.51
CA ALA A 525 0.41 2.25 14.82
C ALA A 525 1.23 1.60 15.94
N ALA A 526 1.36 0.28 15.96
CA ALA A 526 2.18 -0.47 16.91
C ALA A 526 3.68 -0.13 16.78
N LEU A 527 4.19 -0.01 15.55
CA LEU A 527 5.57 0.42 15.28
C LEU A 527 5.82 1.83 15.81
N ASN A 528 4.92 2.77 15.51
CA ASN A 528 5.04 4.16 15.95
C ASN A 528 4.97 4.27 17.48
N PHE A 529 4.07 3.52 18.13
CA PHE A 529 4.04 3.44 19.57
C PHE A 529 5.37 2.90 20.16
N ARG A 530 5.95 1.87 19.57
CA ARG A 530 7.26 1.35 20.02
C ARG A 530 8.37 2.40 19.87
N LYS A 531 8.34 3.19 18.79
CA LYS A 531 9.29 4.31 18.60
C LYS A 531 9.10 5.37 19.69
N LEU A 532 7.85 5.76 19.99
CA LEU A 532 7.53 6.68 21.08
C LEU A 532 8.01 6.13 22.44
N PHE A 533 7.71 4.88 22.74
CA PHE A 533 8.13 4.26 23.99
C PHE A 533 9.66 4.25 24.16
N ASN A 534 10.40 3.93 23.10
CA ASN A 534 11.87 3.99 23.11
C ASN A 534 12.36 5.43 23.32
N TYR A 535 11.73 6.41 22.68
CA TYR A 535 12.06 7.83 22.86
C TYR A 535 11.85 8.27 24.32
N VAL A 536 10.69 7.98 24.90
CA VAL A 536 10.38 8.31 26.31
C VAL A 536 11.36 7.66 27.29
N LYS A 537 11.84 6.45 26.97
CA LYS A 537 12.85 5.73 27.79
C LYS A 537 14.28 6.16 27.54
N GLY A 538 14.53 7.09 26.61
CA GLY A 538 15.89 7.50 26.24
C GLY A 538 16.71 6.37 25.57
N LEU A 539 16.04 5.37 24.99
CA LEU A 539 16.67 4.21 24.35
C LEU A 539 16.93 4.42 22.84
N GLY A 540 16.58 5.58 22.31
CA GLY A 540 16.74 5.89 20.89
C GLY A 540 18.18 6.30 20.55
N ASN A 541 18.84 5.57 19.67
CA ASN A 541 20.07 6.02 19.00
C ASN A 541 19.68 6.65 17.67
N TYR A 542 19.68 7.98 17.62
CA TYR A 542 19.33 8.71 16.40
C TYR A 542 20.60 9.20 15.71
N ALA A 543 20.71 8.91 14.41
CA ALA A 543 21.83 9.39 13.62
C ALA A 543 21.82 10.92 13.54
N GLN A 544 22.95 11.54 13.84
CA GLN A 544 23.14 12.97 13.61
C GLN A 544 23.24 13.20 12.10
N ASN A 545 22.36 14.04 11.56
CA ASN A 545 22.40 14.43 10.16
C ASN A 545 22.27 15.97 10.09
N PRO A 546 23.18 16.68 9.38
CA PRO A 546 23.18 18.13 9.29
C PRO A 546 21.87 18.74 8.77
N VAL A 547 21.14 18.01 7.90
CA VAL A 547 19.84 18.48 7.36
C VAL A 547 18.75 18.55 8.42
N LEU A 548 18.89 17.81 9.52
CA LEU A 548 17.96 17.81 10.65
C LEU A 548 18.32 18.87 11.71
N ALA A 549 19.41 19.63 11.49
CA ALA A 549 19.96 20.54 12.49
C ALA A 549 19.08 21.78 12.74
#